data_ede19d6fb2e6ab3af5b8841e20be34d4
#
_entry.id   ede19d6fb2e6ab3af5b8841e20be34d4
#
_cell.length_a   1.000
_cell.length_b   1.000
_cell.length_c   1.000
_cell.angle_alpha   90.00
_cell.angle_beta   90.00
_cell.angle_gamma   90.00
#
_symmetry.space_group_name_H-M   'P 1'
#
loop_
_entity.id
_entity.type
_entity.pdbx_description
1 polymer ?
#
loop_
_entity_poly.entity_id
_entity_poly.type
_entity_poly.pdbx_seq_one_letter_code
_entity_poly.pdbx_strand_id
1 'polypeptide(L)'
;MRLILGFPRSPSEQDPLFSSLRLHWEAAGLDVTHVALDISEADAKLEERYIETVHSHGSPGAVVLGGFSLGARIAAQASSTLEPLGLLCLGYPFHVRGDPRDRHGLETLRGLHTPTLIVQGTRDPHGNREEVTGYGQLPACVRLHWLEDGNHRFRPRRPSGQTEVGHVRSAAAAGVEFIVRALESRSHA
;
A
#
# COMPACT_ATOMS: atom_id res chain seq x y z
N MET A 1 12.97 10.98 5.26
CA MET A 1 11.65 10.95 4.57
C MET A 1 10.67 10.18 5.42
N ARG A 2 9.45 10.70 5.56
CA ARG A 2 8.41 10.06 6.37
C ARG A 2 7.47 9.22 5.51
N LEU A 3 7.19 8.01 5.99
CA LEU A 3 6.25 7.06 5.42
C LEU A 3 5.15 6.79 6.45
N ILE A 4 3.90 7.10 6.12
CA ILE A 4 2.74 6.94 7.00
C ILE A 4 1.87 5.80 6.46
N LEU A 5 1.73 4.72 7.21
CA LEU A 5 1.08 3.49 6.77
C LEU A 5 -0.09 3.09 7.65
N GLY A 6 -1.28 2.96 7.03
CA GLY A 6 -2.45 2.38 7.65
C GLY A 6 -2.40 0.86 7.64
N PHE A 7 -2.50 0.24 8.81
CA PHE A 7 -2.63 -1.21 8.95
C PHE A 7 -3.83 -1.56 9.82
N PRO A 8 -4.58 -2.62 9.49
CA PRO A 8 -5.65 -3.09 10.34
C PRO A 8 -5.12 -3.37 11.74
N ARG A 9 -5.86 -2.95 12.75
CA ARG A 9 -5.53 -3.24 14.14
C ARG A 9 -5.52 -4.75 14.36
N SER A 10 -4.37 -5.31 14.65
CA SER A 10 -4.28 -6.69 15.12
C SER A 10 -4.57 -6.74 16.62
N PRO A 11 -5.27 -7.78 17.13
CA PRO A 11 -5.37 -8.04 18.56
C PRO A 11 -4.04 -8.24 19.27
N SER A 12 -3.00 -8.69 18.52
CA SER A 12 -1.60 -8.68 18.96
C SER A 12 -0.95 -7.40 18.46
N GLU A 13 -0.38 -6.62 19.34
CA GLU A 13 0.19 -5.28 19.13
C GLU A 13 1.21 -5.14 17.99
N GLN A 14 1.56 -6.24 17.30
CA GLN A 14 2.51 -6.25 16.19
C GLN A 14 2.04 -7.13 15.04
N ASP A 15 1.64 -6.51 13.94
CA ASP A 15 1.50 -7.23 12.68
C ASP A 15 2.89 -7.67 12.17
N PRO A 16 3.16 -9.00 12.02
CA PRO A 16 4.48 -9.49 11.65
C PRO A 16 4.96 -8.97 10.29
N LEU A 17 4.04 -8.75 9.34
CA LEU A 17 4.38 -8.21 8.02
C LEU A 17 4.79 -6.75 8.16
N PHE A 18 4.03 -5.94 8.89
CA PHE A 18 4.38 -4.54 9.15
C PHE A 18 5.72 -4.43 9.87
N SER A 19 5.92 -5.19 10.94
CA SER A 19 7.17 -5.17 11.72
C SER A 19 8.38 -5.52 10.86
N SER A 20 8.27 -6.53 9.99
CA SER A 20 9.35 -6.93 9.10
C SER A 20 9.65 -5.88 8.03
N LEU A 21 8.63 -5.29 7.41
CA LEU A 21 8.80 -4.22 6.43
C LEU A 21 9.39 -2.95 7.07
N ARG A 22 8.88 -2.57 8.24
CA ARG A 22 9.35 -1.42 9.01
C ARG A 22 10.85 -1.49 9.28
N LEU A 23 11.36 -2.64 9.74
CA LEU A 23 12.79 -2.82 9.98
C LEU A 23 13.64 -2.52 8.74
N HIS A 24 13.20 -2.97 7.55
CA HIS A 24 13.92 -2.70 6.30
C HIS A 24 13.87 -1.21 5.91
N TRP A 25 12.74 -0.56 6.09
CA TRP A 25 12.57 0.86 5.74
C TRP A 25 13.32 1.77 6.71
N GLU A 26 13.27 1.50 8.01
CA GLU A 26 14.05 2.24 9.02
C GLU A 26 15.55 2.08 8.81
N ALA A 27 16.01 0.85 8.44
CA ALA A 27 17.40 0.61 8.06
C ALA A 27 17.82 1.38 6.79
N ALA A 28 16.87 1.71 5.90
CA ALA A 28 17.07 2.58 4.74
C ALA A 28 16.93 4.07 5.06
N GLY A 29 16.79 4.46 6.33
CA GLY A 29 16.70 5.86 6.78
C GLY A 29 15.31 6.49 6.64
N LEU A 30 14.24 5.69 6.48
CA LEU A 30 12.87 6.19 6.47
C LEU A 30 12.33 6.30 7.91
N ASP A 31 11.58 7.36 8.18
CA ASP A 31 10.80 7.52 9.40
C ASP A 31 9.40 6.93 9.16
N VAL A 32 9.08 5.80 9.81
CA VAL A 32 7.86 5.02 9.55
C VAL A 32 6.84 5.22 10.67
N THR A 33 5.72 5.81 10.34
CA THR A 33 4.57 5.99 11.24
C THR A 33 3.48 4.98 10.92
N HIS A 34 2.94 4.34 11.95
CA HIS A 34 1.82 3.41 11.85
C HIS A 34 0.50 4.08 12.26
N VAL A 35 -0.51 3.97 11.40
CA VAL A 35 -1.90 4.34 11.70
C VAL A 35 -2.69 3.05 11.94
N ALA A 36 -3.12 2.82 13.16
CA ALA A 36 -3.95 1.67 13.50
C ALA A 36 -5.39 1.90 13.03
N LEU A 37 -5.88 1.06 12.13
CA LEU A 37 -7.23 1.12 11.58
C LEU A 37 -8.11 0.03 12.21
N ASP A 38 -9.22 0.42 12.82
CA ASP A 38 -10.20 -0.52 13.35
C ASP A 38 -11.17 -0.93 12.25
N ILE A 39 -11.07 -2.17 11.78
CA ILE A 39 -11.89 -2.70 10.68
C ILE A 39 -13.39 -2.74 10.96
N SER A 40 -13.83 -2.52 12.19
CA SER A 40 -15.24 -2.40 12.56
C SER A 40 -15.81 -0.99 12.33
N GLU A 41 -14.96 0.00 12.09
CA GLU A 41 -15.38 1.38 11.82
C GLU A 41 -15.74 1.56 10.33
N ALA A 42 -16.63 2.53 10.05
CA ALA A 42 -16.95 2.91 8.69
C ALA A 42 -15.74 3.57 8.01
N ASP A 43 -15.59 3.37 6.70
CA ASP A 43 -14.49 3.90 5.88
C ASP A 43 -14.28 5.40 6.07
N ALA A 44 -15.35 6.20 6.09
CA ALA A 44 -15.26 7.66 6.26
C ALA A 44 -14.58 8.05 7.58
N LYS A 45 -14.85 7.31 8.67
CA LYS A 45 -14.21 7.54 9.97
C LYS A 45 -12.74 7.11 9.98
N LEU A 46 -12.42 6.04 9.27
CA LEU A 46 -11.03 5.59 9.09
C LEU A 46 -10.24 6.59 8.26
N GLU A 47 -10.84 7.15 7.21
CA GLU A 47 -10.23 8.18 6.37
C GLU A 47 -9.98 9.47 7.16
N GLU A 48 -10.96 9.96 7.94
CA GLU A 48 -10.80 11.12 8.82
C GLU A 48 -9.62 10.94 9.79
N ARG A 49 -9.57 9.81 10.49
CA ARG A 49 -8.45 9.47 11.39
C ARG A 49 -7.10 9.43 10.67
N TYR A 50 -7.08 8.89 9.46
CA TYR A 50 -5.88 8.83 8.65
C TYR A 50 -5.40 10.24 8.29
N ILE A 51 -6.30 11.12 7.85
CA ILE A 51 -6.05 12.52 7.51
C ILE A 51 -5.54 13.29 8.75
N GLU A 52 -6.19 13.16 9.90
CA GLU A 52 -5.76 13.78 11.16
C GLU A 52 -4.34 13.35 11.54
N THR A 53 -4.05 12.04 11.42
CA THR A 53 -2.70 11.53 11.70
C THR A 53 -1.67 12.16 10.76
N VAL A 54 -1.97 12.28 9.47
CA VAL A 54 -1.06 12.91 8.51
C VAL A 54 -0.77 14.36 8.89
N HIS A 55 -1.79 15.13 9.18
CA HIS A 55 -1.64 16.55 9.60
C HIS A 55 -0.84 16.71 10.89
N SER A 56 -0.97 15.78 11.85
CA SER A 56 -0.17 15.82 13.08
C SER A 56 1.32 15.56 12.86
N HIS A 57 1.68 15.00 11.71
CA HIS A 57 3.06 14.67 11.36
C HIS A 57 3.71 15.63 10.35
N GLY A 58 3.05 16.70 9.97
CA GLY A 58 3.58 17.75 9.12
C GLY A 58 2.83 17.98 7.82
N SER A 59 3.50 18.53 6.81
CA SER A 59 2.88 18.82 5.53
C SER A 59 2.59 17.53 4.74
N PRO A 60 1.34 17.30 4.32
CA PRO A 60 0.98 16.13 3.51
C PRO A 60 1.85 15.95 2.26
N GLY A 61 2.12 17.02 1.53
CA GLY A 61 2.95 16.97 0.34
C GLY A 61 4.42 16.57 0.56
N ALA A 62 4.89 16.47 1.81
CA ALA A 62 6.25 16.05 2.15
C ALA A 62 6.35 14.59 2.64
N VAL A 63 5.24 13.83 2.59
CA VAL A 63 5.17 12.46 3.08
C VAL A 63 4.72 11.50 1.99
N VAL A 64 5.11 10.24 2.12
CA VAL A 64 4.52 9.13 1.36
C VAL A 64 3.47 8.46 2.24
N LEU A 65 2.28 8.32 1.72
CA LEU A 65 1.17 7.63 2.38
C LEU A 65 1.04 6.21 1.87
N GLY A 66 0.33 5.37 2.60
CA GLY A 66 0.02 4.04 2.13
C GLY A 66 -0.57 3.16 3.22
N GLY A 67 -0.45 1.87 3.03
CA GLY A 67 -0.94 0.91 4.00
C GLY A 67 -1.08 -0.49 3.42
N PHE A 68 -1.61 -1.38 4.25
CA PHE A 68 -1.91 -2.75 3.88
C PHE A 68 -3.42 -2.97 3.76
N SER A 69 -3.85 -3.61 2.66
CA SER A 69 -5.26 -4.00 2.44
C SER A 69 -6.21 -2.79 2.57
N LEU A 70 -7.14 -2.81 3.50
CA LEU A 70 -8.02 -1.68 3.82
C LEU A 70 -7.22 -0.37 4.01
N GLY A 71 -6.09 -0.42 4.70
CA GLY A 71 -5.24 0.75 4.91
C GLY A 71 -4.69 1.35 3.61
N ALA A 72 -4.38 0.52 2.62
CA ALA A 72 -3.98 0.98 1.29
C ALA A 72 -5.12 1.69 0.56
N ARG A 73 -6.36 1.17 0.68
CA ARG A 73 -7.55 1.78 0.08
C ARG A 73 -7.91 3.11 0.75
N ILE A 74 -7.88 3.17 2.09
CA ILE A 74 -8.12 4.41 2.84
C ILE A 74 -7.06 5.48 2.49
N ALA A 75 -5.78 5.11 2.41
CA ALA A 75 -4.73 6.03 1.97
C ALA A 75 -4.97 6.55 0.55
N ALA A 76 -5.43 5.69 -0.36
CA ALA A 76 -5.76 6.08 -1.73
C ALA A 76 -6.95 7.06 -1.77
N GLN A 77 -7.99 6.85 -0.96
CA GLN A 77 -9.12 7.78 -0.82
C GLN A 77 -8.66 9.14 -0.26
N ALA A 78 -7.91 9.15 0.83
CA ALA A 78 -7.40 10.34 1.46
C ALA A 78 -6.42 11.14 0.58
N SER A 79 -5.78 10.49 -0.41
CA SER A 79 -4.78 11.14 -1.26
C SER A 79 -5.34 12.26 -2.13
N SER A 80 -6.62 12.24 -2.46
CA SER A 80 -7.28 13.30 -3.22
C SER A 80 -7.37 14.62 -2.43
N THR A 81 -7.43 14.53 -1.10
CA THR A 81 -7.49 15.68 -0.19
C THR A 81 -6.10 16.11 0.26
N LEU A 82 -5.20 15.14 0.48
CA LEU A 82 -3.89 15.37 1.09
C LEU A 82 -2.78 15.70 0.09
N GLU A 83 -2.94 15.30 -1.17
CA GLU A 83 -1.93 15.47 -2.23
C GLU A 83 -0.50 15.08 -1.77
N PRO A 84 -0.30 13.82 -1.33
CA PRO A 84 0.99 13.37 -0.81
C PRO A 84 2.03 13.26 -1.92
N LEU A 85 3.30 13.09 -1.52
CA LEU A 85 4.40 12.85 -2.47
C LEU A 85 4.19 11.56 -3.29
N GLY A 86 3.55 10.56 -2.71
CA GLY A 86 3.26 9.28 -3.36
C GLY A 86 2.44 8.36 -2.46
N LEU A 87 1.97 7.26 -3.04
CA LEU A 87 1.25 6.19 -2.36
C LEU A 87 2.01 4.86 -2.45
N LEU A 88 2.22 4.20 -1.30
CA LEU A 88 2.75 2.85 -1.21
C LEU A 88 1.67 1.90 -0.71
N CYS A 89 1.04 1.18 -1.61
CA CYS A 89 -0.05 0.26 -1.34
C CYS A 89 0.45 -1.19 -1.27
N LEU A 90 0.15 -1.88 -0.19
CA LEU A 90 0.56 -3.27 0.04
C LEU A 90 -0.69 -4.15 0.05
N GLY A 91 -0.75 -5.18 -0.80
CA GLY A 91 -1.92 -6.05 -0.90
C GLY A 91 -3.20 -5.24 -1.15
N TYR A 92 -3.21 -4.41 -2.19
CA TYR A 92 -4.34 -3.52 -2.48
C TYR A 92 -5.61 -4.31 -2.80
N PRO A 93 -6.75 -4.01 -2.15
CA PRO A 93 -7.99 -4.70 -2.44
C PRO A 93 -8.68 -4.09 -3.66
N PHE A 94 -8.44 -4.66 -4.84
CA PHE A 94 -9.13 -4.26 -6.08
C PHE A 94 -10.63 -4.55 -6.02
N HIS A 95 -11.00 -5.60 -5.26
CA HIS A 95 -12.38 -6.01 -5.01
C HIS A 95 -12.50 -6.74 -3.66
N VAL A 96 -13.73 -6.93 -3.20
CA VAL A 96 -14.02 -7.78 -2.04
C VAL A 96 -13.67 -9.24 -2.37
N ARG A 97 -13.06 -9.93 -1.41
CA ARG A 97 -12.69 -11.34 -1.57
C ARG A 97 -13.89 -12.19 -2.00
N GLY A 98 -13.72 -12.89 -3.13
CA GLY A 98 -14.77 -13.78 -3.67
C GLY A 98 -15.83 -13.07 -4.50
N ASP A 99 -15.74 -11.75 -4.69
CA ASP A 99 -16.59 -11.01 -5.63
C ASP A 99 -15.77 -10.14 -6.60
N PRO A 100 -15.21 -10.74 -7.67
CA PRO A 100 -14.44 -10.00 -8.67
C PRO A 100 -15.29 -9.02 -9.51
N ARG A 101 -16.62 -9.00 -9.35
CA ARG A 101 -17.51 -8.01 -9.98
C ARG A 101 -17.58 -6.71 -9.19
N ASP A 102 -17.25 -6.74 -7.91
CA ASP A 102 -17.03 -5.54 -7.13
C ASP A 102 -15.86 -4.74 -7.74
N ARG A 103 -16.07 -3.47 -8.04
CA ARG A 103 -15.10 -2.58 -8.69
C ARG A 103 -14.68 -1.42 -7.81
N HIS A 104 -15.10 -1.42 -6.56
CA HIS A 104 -14.90 -0.27 -5.67
C HIS A 104 -13.41 0.11 -5.53
N GLY A 105 -12.52 -0.86 -5.33
CA GLY A 105 -11.09 -0.60 -5.27
C GLY A 105 -10.51 -0.12 -6.62
N LEU A 106 -10.98 -0.69 -7.73
CA LEU A 106 -10.56 -0.26 -9.07
C LEU A 106 -11.03 1.16 -9.40
N GLU A 107 -12.24 1.52 -9.00
CA GLU A 107 -12.79 2.87 -9.20
C GLU A 107 -12.01 3.91 -8.41
N THR A 108 -11.64 3.61 -7.17
CA THR A 108 -10.75 4.46 -6.36
C THR A 108 -9.43 4.70 -7.08
N LEU A 109 -8.80 3.66 -7.65
CA LEU A 109 -7.55 3.81 -8.40
C LEU A 109 -7.70 4.67 -9.65
N ARG A 110 -8.82 4.55 -10.37
CA ARG A 110 -9.07 5.32 -11.61
C ARG A 110 -9.11 6.82 -11.38
N GLY A 111 -9.48 7.25 -10.18
CA GLY A 111 -9.48 8.66 -9.79
C GLY A 111 -8.12 9.21 -9.33
N LEU A 112 -7.06 8.37 -9.27
CA LEU A 112 -5.78 8.79 -8.75
C LEU A 112 -4.97 9.60 -9.76
N HIS A 113 -4.32 10.64 -9.24
CA HIS A 113 -3.27 11.40 -9.93
C HIS A 113 -1.91 11.28 -9.21
N THR A 114 -1.93 10.90 -7.95
CA THR A 114 -0.74 10.71 -7.11
C THR A 114 0.09 9.51 -7.59
N PRO A 115 1.41 9.66 -7.77
CA PRO A 115 2.29 8.53 -8.05
C PRO A 115 2.06 7.40 -7.06
N THR A 116 1.81 6.19 -7.56
CA THR A 116 1.38 5.07 -6.74
C THR A 116 2.17 3.80 -7.09
N LEU A 117 2.72 3.16 -6.07
CA LEU A 117 3.25 1.80 -6.16
C LEU A 117 2.33 0.85 -5.43
N ILE A 118 1.85 -0.18 -6.13
CA ILE A 118 1.11 -1.30 -5.53
C ILE A 118 2.03 -2.53 -5.51
N VAL A 119 2.33 -3.04 -4.32
CA VAL A 119 3.00 -4.34 -4.14
C VAL A 119 1.94 -5.39 -3.91
N GLN A 120 1.84 -6.37 -4.82
CA GLN A 120 0.74 -7.33 -4.85
C GLN A 120 1.23 -8.76 -5.03
N GLY A 121 0.66 -9.69 -4.28
CA GLY A 121 0.89 -11.11 -4.50
C GLY A 121 0.17 -11.60 -5.76
N THR A 122 0.82 -12.44 -6.58
CA THR A 122 0.19 -12.93 -7.81
C THR A 122 -1.02 -13.84 -7.57
N ARG A 123 -1.22 -14.31 -6.33
CA ARG A 123 -2.35 -15.12 -5.88
C ARG A 123 -3.21 -14.42 -4.83
N ASP A 124 -3.18 -13.10 -4.79
CA ASP A 124 -3.99 -12.35 -3.84
C ASP A 124 -5.48 -12.50 -4.17
N PRO A 125 -6.33 -12.99 -3.23
CA PRO A 125 -7.76 -13.18 -3.48
C PRO A 125 -8.57 -11.87 -3.56
N HIS A 126 -7.94 -10.73 -3.38
CA HIS A 126 -8.52 -9.39 -3.57
C HIS A 126 -8.08 -8.73 -4.88
N GLY A 127 -7.46 -9.47 -5.77
CA GLY A 127 -6.95 -9.05 -7.06
C GLY A 127 -5.66 -9.79 -7.40
N ASN A 128 -5.79 -10.98 -7.98
CA ASN A 128 -4.66 -11.75 -8.48
C ASN A 128 -4.17 -11.17 -9.81
N ARG A 129 -3.00 -11.65 -10.29
CA ARG A 129 -2.41 -11.11 -11.52
C ARG A 129 -3.34 -11.21 -12.73
N GLU A 130 -4.03 -12.31 -12.90
CA GLU A 130 -4.93 -12.54 -14.04
C GLU A 130 -6.12 -11.56 -14.01
N GLU A 131 -6.76 -11.42 -12.86
CA GLU A 131 -7.88 -10.49 -12.65
C GLU A 131 -7.45 -9.04 -12.89
N VAL A 132 -6.34 -8.61 -12.30
CA VAL A 132 -5.84 -7.23 -12.43
C VAL A 132 -5.43 -6.92 -13.87
N THR A 133 -4.81 -7.88 -14.57
CA THR A 133 -4.49 -7.73 -16.00
C THR A 133 -5.77 -7.63 -16.84
N GLY A 134 -6.82 -8.36 -16.47
CA GLY A 134 -8.12 -8.31 -17.13
C GLY A 134 -8.91 -7.01 -16.92
N TYR A 135 -8.53 -6.16 -15.96
CA TYR A 135 -9.17 -4.85 -15.76
C TYR A 135 -8.79 -3.80 -16.81
N GLY A 136 -7.86 -4.13 -17.70
CA GLY A 136 -7.33 -3.21 -18.68
C GLY A 136 -6.27 -2.27 -18.10
N GLN A 137 -6.07 -1.13 -18.75
CA GLN A 137 -5.02 -0.19 -18.35
C GLN A 137 -5.39 0.53 -17.05
N LEU A 138 -4.51 0.41 -16.06
CA LEU A 138 -4.54 1.24 -14.85
C LEU A 138 -4.05 2.66 -15.17
N PRO A 139 -4.36 3.66 -14.32
CA PRO A 139 -3.84 5.03 -14.47
C PRO A 139 -2.31 5.05 -14.62
N ALA A 140 -1.79 5.95 -15.44
CA ALA A 140 -0.34 6.05 -15.71
C ALA A 140 0.51 6.33 -14.46
N CYS A 141 -0.09 6.90 -13.41
CA CYS A 141 0.55 7.11 -12.12
C CYS A 141 0.67 5.83 -11.28
N VAL A 142 -0.02 4.74 -11.64
CA VAL A 142 -0.03 3.48 -10.89
C VAL A 142 0.96 2.48 -11.48
N ARG A 143 1.86 1.99 -10.64
CA ARG A 143 2.79 0.89 -10.97
C ARG A 143 2.49 -0.31 -10.10
N LEU A 144 2.67 -1.51 -10.66
CA LEU A 144 2.52 -2.79 -9.97
C LEU A 144 3.89 -3.45 -9.77
N HIS A 145 4.15 -3.91 -8.55
CA HIS A 145 5.25 -4.79 -8.21
C HIS A 145 4.69 -6.13 -7.75
N TRP A 146 4.86 -7.16 -8.56
CA TRP A 146 4.31 -8.48 -8.30
C TRP A 146 5.26 -9.33 -7.48
N LEU A 147 4.71 -9.97 -6.43
CA LEU A 147 5.39 -11.00 -5.65
C LEU A 147 4.91 -12.36 -6.12
N GLU A 148 5.80 -13.09 -6.80
CA GLU A 148 5.47 -14.35 -7.48
C GLU A 148 5.01 -15.43 -6.50
N ASP A 149 3.87 -16.05 -6.79
CA ASP A 149 3.19 -17.02 -5.92
C ASP A 149 2.79 -16.49 -4.51
N GLY A 150 2.94 -15.19 -4.27
CA GLY A 150 2.52 -14.54 -3.03
C GLY A 150 1.00 -14.50 -2.88
N ASN A 151 0.48 -14.76 -1.68
CA ASN A 151 -0.91 -14.50 -1.32
C ASN A 151 -1.09 -13.05 -0.81
N HIS A 152 -2.27 -12.74 -0.26
CA HIS A 152 -2.57 -11.41 0.29
C HIS A 152 -1.54 -10.90 1.33
N ARG A 153 -0.94 -11.80 2.12
CA ARG A 153 0.11 -11.48 3.08
C ARG A 153 1.52 -11.78 2.58
N PHE A 154 1.69 -11.86 1.27
CA PHE A 154 2.97 -12.08 0.58
C PHE A 154 3.59 -13.46 0.82
N ARG A 155 2.79 -14.43 1.33
CA ARG A 155 3.27 -15.78 1.61
C ARG A 155 3.19 -16.66 0.37
N PRO A 156 4.33 -17.17 -0.12
CA PRO A 156 4.34 -18.11 -1.23
C PRO A 156 4.00 -19.54 -0.74
N ARG A 157 3.61 -20.41 -1.66
CA ARG A 157 3.50 -21.85 -1.39
C ARG A 157 4.90 -22.49 -1.41
N ARG A 158 5.08 -23.55 -0.64
CA ARG A 158 6.35 -24.28 -0.59
C ARG A 158 6.92 -24.72 -1.95
N PRO A 159 6.10 -25.23 -2.91
CA PRO A 159 6.60 -25.68 -4.20
C PRO A 159 7.09 -24.55 -5.14
N SER A 160 6.81 -23.29 -4.83
CA SER A 160 7.16 -22.16 -5.71
C SER A 160 8.65 -21.83 -5.74
N GLY A 161 9.42 -22.32 -4.79
CA GLY A 161 10.82 -21.93 -4.62
C GLY A 161 11.01 -20.52 -4.03
N GLN A 162 9.92 -19.79 -3.81
CA GLN A 162 9.95 -18.46 -3.19
C GLN A 162 9.90 -18.56 -1.66
N THR A 163 10.29 -17.49 -0.96
CA THR A 163 10.24 -17.42 0.50
C THR A 163 9.52 -16.16 0.97
N GLU A 164 8.86 -16.22 2.14
CA GLU A 164 8.24 -15.05 2.75
C GLU A 164 9.27 -13.94 3.02
N VAL A 165 10.44 -14.30 3.51
CA VAL A 165 11.55 -13.35 3.74
C VAL A 165 12.00 -12.69 2.44
N GLY A 166 12.09 -13.45 1.34
CA GLY A 166 12.41 -12.92 0.03
C GLY A 166 11.37 -11.92 -0.46
N HIS A 167 10.09 -12.22 -0.27
CA HIS A 167 8.99 -11.32 -0.64
C HIS A 167 8.98 -10.04 0.20
N VAL A 168 9.18 -10.13 1.52
CA VAL A 168 9.28 -8.94 2.38
C VAL A 168 10.45 -8.05 1.93
N ARG A 169 11.61 -8.65 1.67
CA ARG A 169 12.78 -7.90 1.16
C ARG A 169 12.50 -7.23 -0.18
N SER A 170 11.88 -7.95 -1.12
CA SER A 170 11.49 -7.43 -2.43
C SER A 170 10.49 -6.27 -2.31
N ALA A 171 9.46 -6.43 -1.48
CA ALA A 171 8.48 -5.39 -1.20
C ALA A 171 9.12 -4.13 -0.58
N ALA A 172 9.99 -4.33 0.40
CA ALA A 172 10.70 -3.23 1.06
C ALA A 172 11.61 -2.47 0.09
N ALA A 173 12.39 -3.19 -0.73
CA ALA A 173 13.28 -2.59 -1.72
C ALA A 173 12.51 -1.80 -2.78
N ALA A 174 11.41 -2.37 -3.31
CA ALA A 174 10.55 -1.67 -4.25
C ALA A 174 9.96 -0.38 -3.66
N GLY A 175 9.56 -0.41 -2.37
CA GLY A 175 9.09 0.77 -1.65
C GLY A 175 10.16 1.86 -1.53
N VAL A 176 11.39 1.50 -1.16
CA VAL A 176 12.52 2.46 -1.09
C VAL A 176 12.80 3.08 -2.45
N GLU A 177 12.92 2.27 -3.51
CA GLU A 177 13.15 2.76 -4.87
C GLU A 177 12.04 3.72 -5.33
N PHE A 178 10.80 3.38 -5.05
CA PHE A 178 9.66 4.24 -5.36
C PHE A 178 9.75 5.59 -4.67
N ILE A 179 10.06 5.61 -3.37
CA ILE A 179 10.17 6.82 -2.57
C ILE A 179 11.31 7.70 -3.08
N VAL A 180 12.46 7.13 -3.41
CA VAL A 180 13.60 7.88 -3.97
C VAL A 180 13.21 8.55 -5.29
N ARG A 181 12.57 7.82 -6.20
CA ARG A 181 12.10 8.36 -7.50
C ARG A 181 11.07 9.48 -7.33
N ALA A 182 10.15 9.35 -6.36
CA ALA A 182 9.16 10.39 -6.08
C ALA A 182 9.81 11.69 -5.60
N LEU A 183 10.87 11.59 -4.79
CA LEU A 183 11.66 12.74 -4.33
C LEU A 183 12.41 13.41 -5.48
N GLU A 184 13.05 12.64 -6.34
CA GLU A 184 13.80 13.15 -7.49
C GLU A 184 12.88 13.91 -8.47
N SER A 185 11.69 13.35 -8.76
CA SER A 185 10.72 13.97 -9.65
C SER A 185 10.23 15.33 -9.14
N ARG A 186 10.09 15.47 -7.82
CA ARG A 186 9.68 16.75 -7.21
C ARG A 186 10.79 17.81 -7.21
N SER A 187 12.04 17.38 -7.16
CA SER A 187 13.19 18.31 -7.16
C SER A 187 13.42 18.97 -8.53
N HIS A 188 12.75 18.45 -9.57
CA HIS A 188 12.87 18.93 -10.96
C HIS A 188 11.58 19.62 -11.47
N ALA A 189 10.54 19.74 -10.64
CA ALA A 189 9.28 20.42 -10.95
C ALA A 189 9.21 21.78 -10.26
#